data_87fae00103556bb873198b4cda7950f6
#
_entry.id   87fae00103556bb873198b4cda7950f6
#
_cell.length_a   1.000
_cell.length_b   1.000
_cell.length_c   1.000
_cell.angle_alpha   90.00
_cell.angle_beta   90.00
_cell.angle_gamma   90.00
#
_symmetry.space_group_name_H-M   'P 1'
#
loop_
_entity.id
_entity.type
_entity.pdbx_description
1 polymer ?
#
loop_
_entity_poly.entity_id
_entity_poly.type
_entity_poly.pdbx_seq_one_letter_code
_entity_poly.pdbx_strand_id
1 'polypeptide(L)'
;MRKWLRKHLVNLILTCVILTGLGLIAYPTFSDWWNSFHQSRAIRTYAAAVAGMSREDYDRIISSAEEYNRRLAETGSVWNPSEEQLRAYARELSVDASGIMGYIDIPKIGIKLPVYHGVDESVLQVAIGHIAGSSLPIGGETSHSILSGHRGLPGACLFTNLDEVVEGDIWTLTVLDRTYTYECDQILVVEPTDFSALGMEAGKDYCTLVTCTPYGINSHRLLVRGHRIANASGEANAIADAILIESFYIAPFIAVPIMIVLILEMLIVTGRRRRKKAAVETLKQEV
;
A
#
# COMPACT_ATOMS: atom_id res chain seq x y z
N MET A 1 -3.93 -48.99 10.98
CA MET A 1 -4.11 -47.65 10.38
C MET A 1 -5.56 -47.33 10.01
N ARG A 2 -6.25 -48.11 9.18
CA ARG A 2 -7.63 -47.79 8.71
C ARG A 2 -8.68 -47.66 9.85
N LYS A 3 -8.61 -48.49 10.93
CA LYS A 3 -9.58 -48.42 12.07
C LYS A 3 -9.31 -47.20 12.97
N TRP A 4 -8.05 -46.80 13.13
CA TRP A 4 -7.68 -45.59 13.87
C TRP A 4 -8.13 -44.33 13.13
N LEU A 5 -7.91 -44.26 11.79
CA LEU A 5 -8.37 -43.16 10.95
C LEU A 5 -9.89 -42.92 11.05
N ARG A 6 -10.70 -43.99 10.96
CA ARG A 6 -12.18 -43.88 11.08
C ARG A 6 -12.62 -43.39 12.45
N LYS A 7 -11.92 -43.75 13.54
CA LYS A 7 -12.26 -43.32 14.91
C LYS A 7 -11.94 -41.85 15.17
N HIS A 8 -10.97 -41.26 14.42
CA HIS A 8 -10.51 -39.87 14.56
C HIS A 8 -10.90 -38.96 13.38
N LEU A 9 -11.57 -39.50 12.36
CA LEU A 9 -11.89 -38.78 11.13
C LEU A 9 -12.69 -37.50 11.40
N VAL A 10 -13.71 -37.57 12.25
CA VAL A 10 -14.53 -36.39 12.59
C VAL A 10 -13.67 -35.30 13.27
N ASN A 11 -12.81 -35.68 14.22
CA ASN A 11 -11.95 -34.71 14.90
C ASN A 11 -10.92 -34.11 13.94
N LEU A 12 -10.37 -34.94 13.02
CA LEU A 12 -9.44 -34.48 12.01
C LEU A 12 -10.13 -33.46 11.07
N ILE A 13 -11.33 -33.77 10.60
CA ILE A 13 -12.11 -32.86 9.74
C ILE A 13 -12.39 -31.55 10.49
N LEU A 14 -12.88 -31.62 11.74
CA LEU A 14 -13.14 -30.42 12.54
C LEU A 14 -11.88 -29.57 12.75
N THR A 15 -10.75 -30.23 13.04
CA THR A 15 -9.46 -29.52 13.20
C THR A 15 -9.05 -28.84 11.89
N CYS A 16 -9.18 -29.53 10.75
CA CYS A 16 -8.89 -28.94 9.45
C CYS A 16 -9.80 -27.72 9.15
N VAL A 17 -11.11 -27.85 9.42
CA VAL A 17 -12.07 -26.74 9.23
C VAL A 17 -11.70 -25.55 10.10
N ILE A 18 -11.37 -25.77 11.38
CA ILE A 18 -10.95 -24.70 12.30
C ILE A 18 -9.66 -24.04 11.79
N LEU A 19 -8.65 -24.82 11.43
CA LEU A 19 -7.37 -24.26 10.95
C LEU A 19 -7.53 -23.49 9.65
N THR A 20 -8.39 -23.98 8.73
CA THR A 20 -8.69 -23.26 7.49
C THR A 20 -9.41 -21.94 7.79
N GLY A 21 -10.42 -21.95 8.69
CA GLY A 21 -11.14 -20.75 9.09
C GLY A 21 -10.21 -19.70 9.74
N LEU A 22 -9.31 -20.15 10.62
CA LEU A 22 -8.32 -19.29 11.26
C LEU A 22 -7.32 -18.72 10.23
N GLY A 23 -6.87 -19.55 9.27
CA GLY A 23 -6.01 -19.11 8.19
C GLY A 23 -6.66 -18.02 7.32
N LEU A 24 -7.95 -18.18 7.00
CA LEU A 24 -8.70 -17.17 6.23
C LEU A 24 -8.85 -15.85 6.99
N ILE A 25 -9.08 -15.91 8.31
CA ILE A 25 -9.18 -14.71 9.16
C ILE A 25 -7.81 -14.00 9.29
N ALA A 26 -6.73 -14.77 9.40
CA ALA A 26 -5.38 -14.23 9.54
C ALA A 26 -4.78 -13.73 8.21
N TYR A 27 -5.32 -14.18 7.07
CA TYR A 27 -4.77 -13.90 5.74
C TYR A 27 -4.62 -12.41 5.43
N PRO A 28 -5.64 -11.53 5.64
CA PRO A 28 -5.51 -10.11 5.33
C PRO A 28 -4.36 -9.45 6.10
N THR A 29 -4.28 -9.68 7.42
CA THR A 29 -3.23 -9.10 8.27
C THR A 29 -1.83 -9.58 7.88
N PHE A 30 -1.68 -10.87 7.56
CA PHE A 30 -0.40 -11.42 7.12
C PHE A 30 0.01 -10.86 5.74
N SER A 31 -0.95 -10.78 4.82
CA SER A 31 -0.71 -10.25 3.47
C SER A 31 -0.34 -8.77 3.50
N ASP A 32 -1.03 -7.96 4.30
CA ASP A 32 -0.72 -6.55 4.47
C ASP A 32 0.68 -6.34 5.08
N TRP A 33 1.03 -7.09 6.14
CA TRP A 33 2.38 -7.08 6.70
C TRP A 33 3.44 -7.46 5.66
N TRP A 34 3.19 -8.52 4.88
CA TRP A 34 4.11 -8.97 3.83
C TRP A 34 4.33 -7.89 2.77
N ASN A 35 3.24 -7.25 2.33
CA ASN A 35 3.32 -6.17 1.34
C ASN A 35 4.01 -4.93 1.89
N SER A 36 3.72 -4.51 3.13
CA SER A 36 4.39 -3.40 3.80
C SER A 36 5.90 -3.62 3.91
N PHE A 37 6.34 -4.85 4.19
CA PHE A 37 7.75 -5.20 4.19
C PHE A 37 8.40 -5.02 2.81
N HIS A 38 7.71 -5.45 1.74
CA HIS A 38 8.21 -5.29 0.37
C HIS A 38 8.22 -3.82 -0.08
N GLN A 39 7.19 -3.06 0.26
CA GLN A 39 7.09 -1.62 -0.01
C GLN A 39 8.23 -0.85 0.68
N SER A 40 8.49 -1.13 1.96
CA SER A 40 9.59 -0.53 2.71
C SER A 40 10.96 -0.91 2.12
N ARG A 41 11.12 -2.14 1.64
CA ARG A 41 12.33 -2.56 0.94
C ARG A 41 12.50 -1.84 -0.39
N ALA A 42 11.44 -1.69 -1.16
CA ALA A 42 11.42 -0.99 -2.44
C ALA A 42 11.85 0.48 -2.26
N ILE A 43 11.30 1.19 -1.26
CA ILE A 43 11.67 2.56 -0.91
C ILE A 43 13.15 2.65 -0.53
N ARG A 44 13.66 1.72 0.29
CA ARG A 44 15.10 1.72 0.68
C ARG A 44 16.02 1.47 -0.51
N THR A 45 15.63 0.55 -1.42
CA THR A 45 16.41 0.27 -2.64
C THR A 45 16.45 1.51 -3.54
N TYR A 46 15.31 2.19 -3.72
CA TYR A 46 15.22 3.44 -4.45
C TYR A 46 16.11 4.53 -3.81
N ALA A 47 15.99 4.74 -2.50
CA ALA A 47 16.81 5.74 -1.80
C ALA A 47 18.31 5.45 -1.90
N ALA A 48 18.72 4.18 -1.84
CA ALA A 48 20.11 3.77 -2.03
C ALA A 48 20.60 4.02 -3.47
N ALA A 49 19.75 3.77 -4.48
CA ALA A 49 20.05 4.06 -5.87
C ALA A 49 20.23 5.57 -6.11
N VAL A 50 19.35 6.40 -5.54
CA VAL A 50 19.46 7.87 -5.57
C VAL A 50 20.75 8.34 -4.89
N ALA A 51 21.06 7.83 -3.70
CA ALA A 51 22.27 8.20 -2.96
C ALA A 51 23.59 7.82 -3.68
N GLY A 52 23.55 6.75 -4.49
CA GLY A 52 24.68 6.30 -5.31
C GLY A 52 24.76 6.96 -6.68
N MET A 53 23.82 7.83 -7.03
CA MET A 53 23.75 8.46 -8.35
C MET A 53 24.81 9.53 -8.54
N SER A 54 25.35 9.64 -9.76
CA SER A 54 26.24 10.72 -10.10
C SER A 54 25.49 12.06 -10.16
N ARG A 55 26.18 13.16 -9.90
CA ARG A 55 25.57 14.50 -10.00
C ARG A 55 25.06 14.79 -11.41
N GLU A 56 25.77 14.33 -12.42
CA GLU A 56 25.41 14.50 -13.83
C GLU A 56 24.09 13.76 -14.16
N ASP A 57 23.95 12.51 -13.70
CA ASP A 57 22.72 11.75 -13.88
C ASP A 57 21.53 12.37 -13.13
N TYR A 58 21.77 12.84 -11.91
CA TYR A 58 20.77 13.55 -11.12
C TYR A 58 20.26 14.80 -11.86
N ASP A 59 21.18 15.67 -12.28
CA ASP A 59 20.85 16.94 -12.96
C ASP A 59 20.13 16.65 -14.30
N ARG A 60 20.50 15.60 -15.02
CA ARG A 60 19.84 15.17 -16.25
C ARG A 60 18.40 14.71 -15.99
N ILE A 61 18.18 13.87 -14.98
CA ILE A 61 16.84 13.32 -14.65
C ILE A 61 15.89 14.44 -14.21
N ILE A 62 16.36 15.31 -13.30
CA ILE A 62 15.49 16.39 -12.79
C ILE A 62 15.18 17.44 -13.88
N SER A 63 16.15 17.80 -14.72
CA SER A 63 15.95 18.76 -15.81
C SER A 63 14.98 18.18 -16.88
N SER A 64 15.06 16.89 -17.19
CA SER A 64 14.11 16.23 -18.09
C SER A 64 12.68 16.27 -17.53
N ALA A 65 12.52 15.98 -16.24
CA ALA A 65 11.23 16.00 -15.57
C ALA A 65 10.64 17.43 -15.46
N GLU A 66 11.47 18.43 -15.18
CA GLU A 66 11.07 19.84 -15.18
C GLU A 66 10.61 20.29 -16.57
N GLU A 67 11.31 19.88 -17.63
CA GLU A 67 10.94 20.17 -19.02
C GLU A 67 9.62 19.44 -19.42
N TYR A 68 9.42 18.22 -18.95
CA TYR A 68 8.14 17.49 -19.14
C TYR A 68 6.99 18.27 -18.52
N ASN A 69 7.10 18.70 -17.26
CA ASN A 69 6.06 19.48 -16.56
C ASN A 69 5.81 20.82 -17.24
N ARG A 70 6.87 21.52 -17.69
CA ARG A 70 6.75 22.79 -18.41
C ARG A 70 5.94 22.64 -19.71
N ARG A 71 6.19 21.57 -20.48
CA ARG A 71 5.44 21.29 -21.71
C ARG A 71 3.98 21.00 -21.42
N LEU A 72 3.68 20.23 -20.37
CA LEU A 72 2.31 19.98 -19.94
C LEU A 72 1.60 21.25 -19.48
N ALA A 73 2.29 22.17 -18.79
CA ALA A 73 1.73 23.46 -18.38
C ALA A 73 1.29 24.30 -19.59
N GLU A 74 1.98 24.17 -20.75
CA GLU A 74 1.62 24.88 -21.99
C GLU A 74 0.49 24.20 -22.76
N THR A 75 0.41 22.85 -22.75
CA THR A 75 -0.52 22.07 -23.58
C THR A 75 -1.75 21.53 -22.83
N GLY A 76 -1.69 21.52 -21.52
CA GLY A 76 -2.69 20.87 -20.64
C GLY A 76 -2.42 19.39 -20.39
N SER A 77 -3.11 18.83 -19.38
CA SER A 77 -3.05 17.38 -19.05
C SER A 77 -3.57 16.54 -20.21
N VAL A 78 -2.98 15.37 -20.41
CA VAL A 78 -3.31 14.43 -21.50
C VAL A 78 -3.93 13.16 -20.92
N TRP A 79 -5.27 13.08 -20.88
CA TRP A 79 -5.99 11.96 -20.27
C TRP A 79 -6.02 10.67 -21.10
N ASN A 80 -5.60 10.74 -22.37
CA ASN A 80 -5.47 9.58 -23.25
C ASN A 80 -4.16 9.67 -24.03
N PRO A 81 -3.00 9.46 -23.39
CA PRO A 81 -1.71 9.58 -24.04
C PRO A 81 -1.50 8.47 -25.07
N SER A 82 -0.86 8.83 -26.19
CA SER A 82 -0.44 7.85 -27.22
C SER A 82 0.63 6.91 -26.68
N GLU A 83 0.86 5.79 -27.37
CA GLU A 83 1.95 4.87 -26.99
C GLU A 83 3.34 5.54 -26.99
N GLU A 84 3.57 6.50 -27.88
CA GLU A 84 4.81 7.26 -27.93
C GLU A 84 4.95 8.14 -26.68
N GLN A 85 3.87 8.83 -26.29
CA GLN A 85 3.83 9.64 -25.07
C GLN A 85 4.02 8.77 -23.81
N LEU A 86 3.41 7.58 -23.76
CA LEU A 86 3.61 6.63 -22.65
C LEU A 86 5.06 6.15 -22.58
N ARG A 87 5.69 5.85 -23.73
CA ARG A 87 7.11 5.47 -23.75
C ARG A 87 8.05 6.61 -23.33
N ALA A 88 7.72 7.85 -23.70
CA ALA A 88 8.46 9.03 -23.24
C ALA A 88 8.30 9.23 -21.74
N TYR A 89 7.06 9.20 -21.25
CA TYR A 89 6.73 9.30 -19.82
C TYR A 89 7.44 8.24 -18.96
N ALA A 90 7.48 6.98 -19.40
CA ALA A 90 8.12 5.91 -18.63
C ALA A 90 9.65 6.06 -18.47
N ARG A 91 10.27 7.00 -19.17
CA ARG A 91 11.71 7.34 -19.02
C ARG A 91 11.95 8.46 -18.02
N GLU A 92 10.94 9.27 -17.73
CA GLU A 92 11.05 10.37 -16.80
C GLU A 92 11.18 9.83 -15.37
N LEU A 93 12.00 10.46 -14.54
CA LEU A 93 12.27 10.07 -13.15
C LEU A 93 12.66 8.58 -12.98
N SER A 94 13.16 7.95 -14.03
CA SER A 94 13.62 6.56 -13.99
C SER A 94 15.03 6.50 -13.39
N VAL A 95 15.13 6.08 -12.12
CA VAL A 95 16.41 5.94 -11.40
C VAL A 95 17.04 4.58 -11.68
N ASP A 96 16.19 3.55 -11.74
CA ASP A 96 16.57 2.16 -12.02
C ASP A 96 15.47 1.44 -12.81
N ALA A 97 15.63 0.14 -13.03
CA ALA A 97 14.67 -0.67 -13.75
C ALA A 97 13.40 -1.03 -12.94
N SER A 98 13.26 -0.56 -11.70
CA SER A 98 12.11 -0.89 -10.83
C SER A 98 10.83 -0.18 -11.24
N GLY A 99 10.93 0.96 -11.93
CA GLY A 99 9.80 1.83 -12.27
C GLY A 99 9.30 2.71 -11.13
N ILE A 100 10.06 2.80 -10.02
CA ILE A 100 9.74 3.70 -8.90
C ILE A 100 10.18 5.12 -9.26
N MET A 101 9.24 6.08 -9.13
CA MET A 101 9.49 7.52 -9.31
C MET A 101 9.85 8.22 -8.00
N GLY A 102 9.37 7.67 -6.86
CA GLY A 102 9.48 8.27 -5.55
C GLY A 102 8.63 7.53 -4.54
N TYR A 103 8.32 8.17 -3.43
CA TYR A 103 7.41 7.62 -2.42
C TYR A 103 6.59 8.72 -1.76
N ILE A 104 5.38 8.34 -1.30
CA ILE A 104 4.47 9.20 -0.56
C ILE A 104 4.44 8.78 0.91
N ASP A 105 4.34 9.76 1.82
CA ASP A 105 4.13 9.57 3.25
C ASP A 105 2.91 10.37 3.70
N ILE A 106 1.89 9.71 4.24
CA ILE A 106 0.65 10.32 4.75
C ILE A 106 0.51 9.93 6.22
N PRO A 107 1.07 10.73 7.15
CA PRO A 107 1.11 10.39 8.58
C PRO A 107 -0.27 10.20 9.19
N LYS A 108 -1.27 10.97 8.75
CA LYS A 108 -2.67 10.90 9.22
C LYS A 108 -3.24 9.49 9.19
N ILE A 109 -2.96 8.73 8.14
CA ILE A 109 -3.46 7.37 7.92
C ILE A 109 -2.34 6.32 8.03
N GLY A 110 -1.16 6.70 8.53
CA GLY A 110 -0.05 5.80 8.85
C GLY A 110 0.53 5.04 7.65
N ILE A 111 0.53 5.62 6.44
CA ILE A 111 1.06 4.96 5.24
C ILE A 111 2.30 5.63 4.70
N LYS A 112 3.25 4.80 4.25
CA LYS A 112 4.43 5.20 3.47
C LYS A 112 4.60 4.22 2.31
N LEU A 113 4.34 4.70 1.09
CA LEU A 113 4.15 3.85 -0.08
C LEU A 113 5.02 4.30 -1.25
N PRO A 114 5.64 3.37 -2.01
CA PRO A 114 6.32 3.72 -3.23
C PRO A 114 5.32 4.16 -4.30
N VAL A 115 5.74 5.12 -5.12
CA VAL A 115 5.00 5.63 -6.28
C VAL A 115 5.67 5.13 -7.54
N TYR A 116 4.92 4.42 -8.37
CA TYR A 116 5.38 3.85 -9.64
C TYR A 116 4.84 4.62 -10.84
N HIS A 117 5.47 4.42 -11.99
CA HIS A 117 4.93 4.85 -13.27
C HIS A 117 3.65 4.08 -13.61
N GLY A 118 2.62 4.81 -14.05
CA GLY A 118 1.37 4.24 -14.54
C GLY A 118 0.47 3.71 -13.43
N VAL A 119 -0.72 3.30 -13.86
CA VAL A 119 -1.80 2.79 -13.00
C VAL A 119 -2.28 1.42 -13.45
N ASP A 120 -1.37 0.63 -14.02
CA ASP A 120 -1.65 -0.73 -14.41
C ASP A 120 -1.98 -1.59 -13.19
N GLU A 121 -2.78 -2.64 -13.40
CA GLU A 121 -3.21 -3.54 -12.32
C GLU A 121 -2.00 -4.12 -11.55
N SER A 122 -0.91 -4.44 -12.22
CA SER A 122 0.32 -4.94 -11.59
C SER A 122 0.95 -3.96 -10.60
N VAL A 123 0.80 -2.65 -10.83
CA VAL A 123 1.24 -1.58 -9.92
C VAL A 123 0.25 -1.43 -8.79
N LEU A 124 -1.03 -1.25 -9.11
CA LEU A 124 -2.07 -0.92 -8.14
C LEU A 124 -2.37 -2.04 -7.14
N GLN A 125 -1.99 -3.28 -7.43
CA GLN A 125 -2.09 -4.40 -6.49
C GLN A 125 -1.13 -4.28 -5.29
N VAL A 126 -0.03 -3.54 -5.44
CA VAL A 126 1.06 -3.53 -4.44
C VAL A 126 1.52 -2.13 -4.02
N ALA A 127 1.14 -1.08 -4.78
CA ALA A 127 1.68 0.27 -4.60
C ALA A 127 0.72 1.35 -5.09
N ILE A 128 1.23 2.58 -5.12
CA ILE A 128 0.56 3.74 -5.71
C ILE A 128 1.12 3.97 -7.10
N GLY A 129 0.24 4.31 -8.05
CA GLY A 129 0.59 4.63 -9.41
C GLY A 129 0.41 6.11 -9.72
N HIS A 130 1.36 6.68 -10.47
CA HIS A 130 1.23 8.03 -11.03
C HIS A 130 0.49 7.97 -12.36
N ILE A 131 -0.53 8.81 -12.55
CA ILE A 131 -1.33 8.84 -13.79
C ILE A 131 -0.52 9.52 -14.90
N ALA A 132 -0.20 8.77 -15.95
CA ALA A 132 0.47 9.28 -17.13
C ALA A 132 -0.35 10.40 -17.78
N GLY A 133 0.31 11.48 -18.21
CA GLY A 133 -0.31 12.66 -18.79
C GLY A 133 -0.76 13.72 -17.78
N SER A 134 -0.59 13.47 -16.48
CA SER A 134 -0.56 14.50 -15.44
C SER A 134 0.88 14.97 -15.19
N SER A 135 1.06 16.06 -14.44
CA SER A 135 2.41 16.55 -14.10
C SER A 135 3.16 15.54 -13.25
N LEU A 136 4.44 15.34 -13.54
CA LEU A 136 5.33 14.53 -12.71
C LEU A 136 5.39 15.07 -11.28
N PRO A 137 5.58 14.21 -10.26
CA PRO A 137 5.44 14.59 -8.86
C PRO A 137 6.66 15.34 -8.30
N ILE A 138 7.16 16.32 -9.04
CA ILE A 138 8.28 17.20 -8.69
C ILE A 138 7.85 18.64 -8.41
N GLY A 139 6.53 18.88 -8.35
CA GLY A 139 5.97 20.22 -8.19
C GLY A 139 6.27 21.15 -9.33
N GLY A 140 6.10 22.44 -9.11
CA GLY A 140 6.36 23.52 -10.05
C GLY A 140 5.15 24.42 -10.28
N GLU A 141 5.39 25.62 -10.81
CA GLU A 141 4.30 26.53 -11.20
C GLU A 141 3.44 25.90 -12.29
N THR A 142 2.13 25.95 -12.13
CA THR A 142 1.16 25.37 -13.07
C THR A 142 1.35 23.84 -13.23
N SER A 143 1.47 23.13 -12.10
CA SER A 143 1.57 21.67 -12.06
C SER A 143 0.43 21.04 -11.29
N HIS A 144 0.01 19.84 -11.71
CA HIS A 144 -0.96 19.03 -11.00
C HIS A 144 -0.58 17.56 -11.16
N SER A 145 0.03 16.98 -10.14
CA SER A 145 0.39 15.57 -10.09
C SER A 145 -0.77 14.73 -9.56
N ILE A 146 -1.04 13.58 -10.19
CA ILE A 146 -2.17 12.73 -9.81
C ILE A 146 -1.67 11.33 -9.49
N LEU A 147 -1.94 10.91 -8.25
CA LEU A 147 -1.55 9.62 -7.71
C LEU A 147 -2.78 8.76 -7.43
N SER A 148 -2.80 7.55 -7.94
CA SER A 148 -3.93 6.62 -7.76
C SER A 148 -3.51 5.40 -6.94
N GLY A 149 -4.39 4.98 -6.05
CA GLY A 149 -4.23 3.76 -5.26
C GLY A 149 -5.55 3.06 -5.02
N HIS A 150 -5.50 1.73 -4.92
CA HIS A 150 -6.67 0.95 -4.60
C HIS A 150 -7.19 1.19 -3.18
N ARG A 151 -8.50 0.92 -3.02
CA ARG A 151 -9.19 0.89 -1.73
C ARG A 151 -9.81 -0.48 -1.50
N GLY A 152 -9.62 -1.02 -0.28
CA GLY A 152 -10.28 -2.26 0.12
C GLY A 152 -9.68 -3.52 -0.46
N LEU A 153 -8.41 -3.53 -0.85
CA LEU A 153 -7.71 -4.75 -1.20
C LEU A 153 -7.47 -5.60 0.07
N PRO A 154 -7.81 -6.90 0.05
CA PRO A 154 -7.60 -7.76 1.22
C PRO A 154 -6.12 -7.92 1.65
N GLY A 155 -5.19 -7.61 0.76
CA GLY A 155 -3.77 -7.85 0.95
C GLY A 155 -2.90 -6.61 1.09
N ALA A 156 -3.44 -5.39 0.94
CA ALA A 156 -2.67 -4.17 1.03
C ALA A 156 -3.55 -2.99 1.44
N CYS A 157 -3.11 -2.22 2.43
CA CYS A 157 -3.87 -1.08 2.93
C CYS A 157 -3.98 0.03 1.89
N LEU A 158 -2.89 0.38 1.21
CA LEU A 158 -2.80 1.41 0.17
C LEU A 158 -3.61 2.67 0.54
N PHE A 159 -4.56 3.11 -0.31
CA PHE A 159 -5.45 4.25 -0.04
C PHE A 159 -6.80 3.84 0.61
N THR A 160 -6.84 2.71 1.34
CA THR A 160 -8.06 2.22 1.99
C THR A 160 -8.66 3.25 2.94
N ASN A 161 -7.82 3.94 3.71
CA ASN A 161 -8.24 4.92 4.72
C ASN A 161 -8.13 6.39 4.22
N LEU A 162 -8.03 6.61 2.90
CA LEU A 162 -7.90 7.97 2.36
C LEU A 162 -9.08 8.88 2.70
N ASP A 163 -10.24 8.31 3.01
CA ASP A 163 -11.43 9.04 3.47
C ASP A 163 -11.33 9.56 4.93
N GLU A 164 -10.29 9.20 5.67
CA GLU A 164 -10.00 9.77 6.99
C GLU A 164 -9.19 11.08 6.91
N VAL A 165 -8.65 11.39 5.72
CA VAL A 165 -7.96 12.66 5.48
C VAL A 165 -8.98 13.79 5.41
N VAL A 166 -8.68 14.91 6.04
CA VAL A 166 -9.51 16.12 6.08
C VAL A 166 -8.72 17.34 5.60
N GLU A 167 -9.40 18.43 5.28
CA GLU A 167 -8.74 19.70 4.94
C GLU A 167 -7.81 20.16 6.07
N GLY A 168 -6.59 20.57 5.70
CA GLY A 168 -5.51 20.91 6.63
C GLY A 168 -4.56 19.76 6.97
N ASP A 169 -4.90 18.51 6.66
CA ASP A 169 -3.96 17.38 6.81
C ASP A 169 -2.84 17.47 5.76
N ILE A 170 -1.65 16.98 6.14
CA ILE A 170 -0.43 17.13 5.37
C ILE A 170 0.08 15.76 4.92
N TRP A 171 0.61 15.71 3.70
CA TRP A 171 1.43 14.59 3.22
C TRP A 171 2.68 15.07 2.49
N THR A 172 3.64 14.18 2.34
CA THR A 172 4.87 14.46 1.62
C THR A 172 5.07 13.50 0.46
N LEU A 173 5.62 14.02 -0.63
CA LEU A 173 6.18 13.24 -1.73
C LEU A 173 7.69 13.41 -1.73
N THR A 174 8.42 12.31 -1.77
CA THR A 174 9.88 12.34 -1.95
C THR A 174 10.22 11.77 -3.31
N VAL A 175 10.84 12.60 -4.14
CA VAL A 175 11.31 12.25 -5.49
C VAL A 175 12.78 12.59 -5.58
N LEU A 176 13.60 11.63 -5.98
CA LEU A 176 15.04 11.69 -5.79
C LEU A 176 15.38 11.96 -4.32
N ASP A 177 16.08 13.04 -4.02
CA ASP A 177 16.41 13.51 -2.67
C ASP A 177 15.59 14.73 -2.22
N ARG A 178 14.57 15.13 -3.02
CA ARG A 178 13.73 16.30 -2.74
C ARG A 178 12.39 15.89 -2.15
N THR A 179 12.01 16.54 -1.07
CA THR A 179 10.68 16.38 -0.44
C THR A 179 9.76 17.53 -0.82
N TYR A 180 8.54 17.20 -1.18
CA TYR A 180 7.47 18.10 -1.59
C TYR A 180 6.30 17.93 -0.64
N THR A 181 5.98 18.96 0.16
CA THR A 181 4.91 18.94 1.17
C THR A 181 3.65 19.54 0.60
N TYR A 182 2.54 18.83 0.76
CA TYR A 182 1.21 19.27 0.35
C TYR A 182 0.27 19.29 1.54
N GLU A 183 -0.60 20.31 1.61
CA GLU A 183 -1.68 20.43 2.59
C GLU A 183 -3.01 20.26 1.87
N CYS A 184 -3.88 19.39 2.41
CA CYS A 184 -5.21 19.12 1.87
C CYS A 184 -6.06 20.40 1.84
N ASP A 185 -6.54 20.78 0.65
CA ASP A 185 -7.36 21.96 0.43
C ASP A 185 -8.72 21.67 -0.20
N GLN A 186 -8.92 20.44 -0.71
CA GLN A 186 -10.18 20.08 -1.34
C GLN A 186 -10.41 18.57 -1.30
N ILE A 187 -11.64 18.15 -0.98
CA ILE A 187 -12.08 16.76 -1.02
C ILE A 187 -13.35 16.66 -1.84
N LEU A 188 -13.33 15.85 -2.90
CA LEU A 188 -14.46 15.68 -3.81
C LEU A 188 -14.78 14.20 -4.04
N VAL A 189 -16.05 13.92 -4.31
CA VAL A 189 -16.50 12.63 -4.83
C VAL A 189 -17.09 12.86 -6.22
N VAL A 190 -16.50 12.20 -7.22
CA VAL A 190 -16.84 12.41 -8.63
C VAL A 190 -17.14 11.09 -9.35
N GLU A 191 -17.77 11.17 -10.51
CA GLU A 191 -17.91 10.02 -11.40
C GLU A 191 -16.54 9.56 -11.94
N PRO A 192 -16.36 8.26 -12.26
CA PRO A 192 -15.08 7.73 -12.74
C PRO A 192 -14.52 8.39 -14.01
N THR A 193 -15.38 9.02 -14.79
CA THR A 193 -15.05 9.68 -16.05
C THR A 193 -14.97 11.20 -15.94
N ASP A 194 -15.18 11.75 -14.76
CA ASP A 194 -15.10 13.21 -14.52
C ASP A 194 -13.68 13.61 -14.14
N PHE A 195 -12.98 14.26 -15.05
CA PHE A 195 -11.62 14.79 -14.90
C PHE A 195 -11.61 16.31 -14.66
N SER A 196 -12.76 16.95 -14.47
CA SER A 196 -12.87 18.41 -14.40
C SER A 196 -12.07 19.03 -13.25
N ALA A 197 -11.97 18.31 -12.11
CA ALA A 197 -11.21 18.75 -10.93
C ALA A 197 -9.71 18.40 -10.99
N LEU A 198 -9.24 17.74 -12.05
CA LEU A 198 -7.87 17.27 -12.20
C LEU A 198 -7.03 18.15 -13.16
N GLY A 199 -7.59 19.25 -13.63
CA GLY A 199 -6.92 20.21 -14.48
C GLY A 199 -5.81 20.97 -13.76
N MET A 200 -4.82 21.46 -14.51
CA MET A 200 -3.81 22.39 -14.00
C MET A 200 -4.39 23.80 -13.91
N GLU A 201 -4.03 24.52 -12.86
CA GLU A 201 -4.38 25.92 -12.66
C GLU A 201 -3.14 26.79 -12.72
N ALA A 202 -3.21 27.92 -13.44
CA ALA A 202 -2.05 28.81 -13.64
C ALA A 202 -1.47 29.27 -12.28
N GLY A 203 -0.18 29.11 -12.11
CA GLY A 203 0.57 29.50 -10.91
C GLY A 203 0.32 28.62 -9.68
N LYS A 204 -0.39 27.51 -9.82
CA LYS A 204 -0.66 26.55 -8.72
C LYS A 204 0.22 25.31 -8.84
N ASP A 205 0.56 24.75 -7.69
CA ASP A 205 1.24 23.45 -7.56
C ASP A 205 0.33 22.53 -6.72
N TYR A 206 -0.30 21.57 -7.40
CA TYR A 206 -1.25 20.64 -6.79
C TYR A 206 -0.77 19.19 -6.87
N CYS A 207 -1.19 18.41 -5.87
CA CYS A 207 -1.14 16.97 -5.90
C CYS A 207 -2.49 16.41 -5.47
N THR A 208 -3.10 15.56 -6.31
CA THR A 208 -4.37 14.90 -5.98
C THR A 208 -4.18 13.40 -5.80
N LEU A 209 -4.65 12.89 -4.67
CA LEU A 209 -4.72 11.48 -4.36
C LEU A 209 -6.10 10.95 -4.77
N VAL A 210 -6.11 9.84 -5.52
CA VAL A 210 -7.33 9.28 -6.12
C VAL A 210 -7.54 7.86 -5.65
N THR A 211 -8.74 7.55 -5.16
CA THR A 211 -9.14 6.18 -4.85
C THR A 211 -10.61 5.92 -5.17
N CYS A 212 -11.03 4.66 -5.12
CA CYS A 212 -12.43 4.28 -5.33
C CYS A 212 -13.29 4.55 -4.09
N THR A 213 -14.56 4.93 -4.30
CA THR A 213 -15.54 5.15 -3.22
C THR A 213 -16.97 4.84 -3.75
N PRO A 214 -17.96 4.48 -2.89
CA PRO A 214 -17.83 4.02 -1.50
C PRO A 214 -17.07 2.69 -1.39
N TYR A 215 -16.56 2.38 -0.18
CA TYR A 215 -15.85 1.14 0.09
C TYR A 215 -16.65 -0.10 -0.37
N GLY A 216 -16.01 -0.98 -1.13
CA GLY A 216 -16.61 -2.22 -1.64
C GLY A 216 -17.61 -2.05 -2.80
N ILE A 217 -18.14 -0.83 -3.05
CA ILE A 217 -19.04 -0.53 -4.19
C ILE A 217 -18.23 0.04 -5.37
N ASN A 218 -17.31 0.97 -5.10
CA ASN A 218 -16.35 1.52 -6.05
C ASN A 218 -16.97 2.25 -7.26
N SER A 219 -18.21 2.76 -7.11
CA SER A 219 -18.95 3.43 -8.18
C SER A 219 -18.42 4.83 -8.54
N HIS A 220 -17.75 5.49 -7.59
CA HIS A 220 -17.22 6.84 -7.73
C HIS A 220 -15.73 6.88 -7.45
N ARG A 221 -15.13 8.06 -7.58
CA ARG A 221 -13.75 8.35 -7.18
C ARG A 221 -13.75 9.39 -6.07
N LEU A 222 -12.97 9.10 -5.01
CA LEU A 222 -12.61 10.07 -3.99
C LEU A 222 -11.34 10.78 -4.47
N LEU A 223 -11.40 12.10 -4.55
CA LEU A 223 -10.28 12.97 -4.87
C LEU A 223 -9.92 13.76 -3.61
N VAL A 224 -8.69 13.62 -3.15
CA VAL A 224 -8.11 14.39 -2.04
C VAL A 224 -6.99 15.23 -2.62
N ARG A 225 -7.28 16.54 -2.85
CA ARG A 225 -6.31 17.48 -3.42
C ARG A 225 -5.54 18.20 -2.31
N GLY A 226 -4.27 18.41 -2.52
CA GLY A 226 -3.45 19.31 -1.72
C GLY A 226 -2.73 20.32 -2.57
N HIS A 227 -2.54 21.49 -2.01
CA HIS A 227 -1.70 22.55 -2.54
C HIS A 227 -0.31 22.50 -1.91
N ARG A 228 0.69 22.93 -2.65
CA ARG A 228 2.08 22.98 -2.21
C ARG A 228 2.27 23.95 -1.04
N ILE A 229 2.92 23.50 0.02
CA ILE A 229 3.35 24.35 1.14
C ILE A 229 4.88 24.25 1.33
N ALA A 230 5.46 25.19 2.09
CA ALA A 230 6.86 25.12 2.45
C ALA A 230 7.13 23.88 3.32
N ASN A 231 8.24 23.20 3.08
CA ASN A 231 8.65 22.09 3.94
C ASN A 231 8.92 22.62 5.36
N ALA A 232 8.51 21.86 6.38
CA ALA A 232 8.86 22.20 7.75
C ALA A 232 10.38 22.21 7.93
N SER A 233 10.90 23.19 8.66
CA SER A 233 12.33 23.35 8.89
C SER A 233 12.86 22.12 9.66
N GLY A 234 13.58 21.23 8.99
CA GLY A 234 14.11 19.98 9.56
C GLY A 234 13.81 18.71 8.75
N GLU A 235 12.88 18.75 7.80
CA GLU A 235 12.56 17.59 6.95
C GLU A 235 13.43 17.47 5.67
N ALA A 236 14.39 18.36 5.49
CA ALA A 236 15.41 18.20 4.46
C ALA A 236 16.26 16.97 4.79
N ASN A 237 16.09 15.89 4.01
CA ASN A 237 16.92 14.68 4.06
C ASN A 237 16.80 13.78 5.31
N ALA A 238 15.63 13.58 5.87
CA ALA A 238 15.42 12.47 6.77
C ALA A 238 15.45 11.15 5.95
N ILE A 239 16.63 10.55 5.86
CA ILE A 239 16.76 9.14 5.50
C ILE A 239 15.85 8.37 6.47
N ALA A 240 14.90 7.62 5.92
CA ALA A 240 13.88 6.93 6.69
C ALA A 240 14.49 5.75 7.49
N ASP A 241 15.18 6.03 8.60
CA ASP A 241 15.77 5.04 9.50
C ASP A 241 14.82 4.52 10.58
N ALA A 242 13.62 5.09 10.70
CA ALA A 242 12.65 4.62 11.67
C ALA A 242 11.60 3.71 11.00
N ILE A 243 11.83 2.40 11.01
CA ILE A 243 10.74 1.43 10.86
C ILE A 243 9.95 1.50 12.17
N LEU A 244 8.84 2.22 12.17
CA LEU A 244 7.82 2.10 13.22
C LEU A 244 7.23 0.68 13.10
N ILE A 245 7.75 -0.23 13.91
CA ILE A 245 7.13 -1.54 14.12
C ILE A 245 5.94 -1.29 15.02
N GLU A 246 4.77 -1.06 14.44
CA GLU A 246 3.54 -0.98 15.22
C GLU A 246 3.31 -2.31 15.93
N SER A 247 2.96 -2.23 17.22
CA SER A 247 2.70 -3.39 18.09
C SER A 247 1.61 -4.32 17.53
N PHE A 248 0.75 -3.82 16.65
CA PHE A 248 -0.29 -4.56 15.94
C PHE A 248 0.28 -5.66 15.03
N TYR A 249 1.46 -5.46 14.44
CA TYR A 249 2.10 -6.46 13.59
C TYR A 249 2.71 -7.63 14.37
N ILE A 250 2.95 -7.49 15.67
CA ILE A 250 3.50 -8.54 16.53
C ILE A 250 2.40 -9.48 17.03
N ALA A 251 1.17 -8.98 17.16
CA ALA A 251 0.04 -9.73 17.73
C ALA A 251 -0.24 -11.08 17.03
N PRO A 252 -0.27 -11.21 15.68
CA PRO A 252 -0.48 -12.50 15.02
C PRO A 252 0.62 -13.51 15.27
N PHE A 253 1.89 -13.06 15.36
CA PHE A 253 3.04 -13.96 15.60
C PHE A 253 3.06 -14.54 17.01
N ILE A 254 2.41 -13.86 17.96
CA ILE A 254 2.23 -14.36 19.33
C ILE A 254 0.95 -15.19 19.45
N ALA A 255 -0.15 -14.72 18.84
CA ALA A 255 -1.46 -15.36 18.95
C ALA A 255 -1.51 -16.74 18.26
N VAL A 256 -0.90 -16.91 17.09
CA VAL A 256 -0.92 -18.17 16.33
C VAL A 256 -0.19 -19.29 17.09
N PRO A 257 1.03 -19.13 17.62
CA PRO A 257 1.67 -20.17 18.45
C PRO A 257 0.89 -20.52 19.70
N ILE A 258 0.36 -19.52 20.41
CA ILE A 258 -0.46 -19.76 21.62
C ILE A 258 -1.69 -20.59 21.25
N MET A 259 -2.35 -20.27 20.17
CA MET A 259 -3.55 -20.98 19.69
C MET A 259 -3.23 -22.43 19.29
N ILE A 260 -2.09 -22.66 18.63
CA ILE A 260 -1.60 -24.00 18.31
C ILE A 260 -1.38 -24.81 19.58
N VAL A 261 -0.75 -24.23 20.61
CA VAL A 261 -0.52 -24.88 21.91
C VAL A 261 -1.85 -25.23 22.57
N LEU A 262 -2.82 -24.31 22.60
CA LEU A 262 -4.16 -24.56 23.18
C LEU A 262 -4.92 -25.67 22.45
N ILE A 263 -4.83 -25.71 21.12
CA ILE A 263 -5.44 -26.81 20.32
C ILE A 263 -4.76 -28.14 20.64
N LEU A 264 -3.44 -28.18 20.73
CA LEU A 264 -2.70 -29.38 21.10
C LEU A 264 -3.06 -29.87 22.51
N GLU A 265 -3.13 -28.96 23.49
CA GLU A 265 -3.58 -29.29 24.85
C GLU A 265 -5.02 -29.85 24.86
N MET A 266 -5.95 -29.21 24.14
CA MET A 266 -7.31 -29.69 24.01
C MET A 266 -7.39 -31.10 23.42
N LEU A 267 -6.59 -31.40 22.38
CA LEU A 267 -6.51 -32.72 21.77
C LEU A 267 -5.93 -33.76 22.73
N ILE A 268 -4.87 -33.42 23.47
CA ILE A 268 -4.25 -34.29 24.48
C ILE A 268 -5.22 -34.59 25.62
N VAL A 269 -5.86 -33.56 26.19
CA VAL A 269 -6.81 -33.71 27.30
C VAL A 269 -8.02 -34.55 26.88
N THR A 270 -8.55 -34.27 25.68
CA THR A 270 -9.68 -35.04 25.13
C THR A 270 -9.29 -36.51 24.87
N GLY A 271 -8.08 -36.74 24.35
CA GLY A 271 -7.53 -38.05 24.15
C GLY A 271 -7.36 -38.86 25.47
N ARG A 272 -6.84 -38.19 26.53
CA ARG A 272 -6.69 -38.77 27.88
C ARG A 272 -8.02 -39.11 28.52
N ARG A 273 -9.05 -38.24 28.41
CA ARG A 273 -10.40 -38.48 28.93
C ARG A 273 -11.06 -39.67 28.24
N ARG A 274 -10.90 -39.83 26.91
CA ARG A 274 -11.40 -40.98 26.14
C ARG A 274 -10.73 -42.29 26.55
N ARG A 275 -9.39 -42.28 26.78
CA ARG A 275 -8.66 -43.47 27.26
C ARG A 275 -9.13 -43.89 28.66
N LYS A 276 -9.38 -42.95 29.59
CA LYS A 276 -9.89 -43.25 30.93
C LYS A 276 -11.31 -43.85 30.88
N LYS A 277 -12.21 -43.29 30.01
CA LYS A 277 -13.55 -43.86 29.84
C LYS A 277 -13.52 -45.28 29.28
N ALA A 278 -12.68 -45.54 28.26
CA ALA A 278 -12.51 -46.88 27.70
C ALA A 278 -11.99 -47.88 28.71
N ALA A 279 -11.03 -47.52 29.56
CA ALA A 279 -10.51 -48.37 30.61
C ALA A 279 -11.53 -48.71 31.72
N VAL A 280 -12.41 -47.76 32.07
CA VAL A 280 -13.50 -47.95 33.04
C VAL A 280 -14.58 -48.86 32.46
N GLU A 281 -14.91 -48.75 31.15
CA GLU A 281 -15.87 -49.64 30.47
C GLU A 281 -15.35 -51.08 30.39
N THR A 282 -14.08 -51.32 30.13
CA THR A 282 -13.50 -52.67 30.13
C THR A 282 -13.53 -53.32 31.50
N LEU A 283 -13.23 -52.55 32.58
CA LEU A 283 -13.30 -53.05 33.97
C LEU A 283 -14.73 -53.37 34.42
N LYS A 284 -15.77 -52.70 33.84
CA LYS A 284 -17.20 -53.00 34.13
C LYS A 284 -17.70 -54.23 33.38
N GLN A 285 -17.03 -54.73 32.36
CA GLN A 285 -17.40 -55.92 31.60
C GLN A 285 -16.74 -57.19 32.16
N GLU A 286 -15.73 -57.04 33.04
CA GLU A 286 -15.03 -58.17 33.70
C GLU A 286 -15.57 -58.49 35.08
N VAL A 287 -16.55 -57.75 35.62
CA VAL A 287 -17.30 -58.00 36.86
C VAL A 287 -18.72 -58.41 36.55
#